data_3cb7734612997c297e553bc2127b4070
#
_entry.id   3cb7734612997c297e553bc2127b4070
#
_cell.length_a   1.000
_cell.length_b   1.000
_cell.length_c   1.000
_cell.angle_alpha   90.00
_cell.angle_beta   90.00
_cell.angle_gamma   90.00
#
_symmetry.space_group_name_H-M   'P 1'
#
loop_
_entity.id
_entity.type
_entity.pdbx_description
1 polymer ?
#
loop_
_entity_poly.entity_id
_entity_poly.type
_entity_poly.pdbx_seq_one_letter_code
_entity_poly.pdbx_strand_id
1 'polypeptide(L)'
;MTEREPSSGEEHEESIRDAAVDYMQSWLDGDPDRMRQCLHPDLAKRRVRDTASGDLALWEVPASDLIDDAASGPKLRYARGFAVTILDADDEVASVRILSQPFNEYLHLARFGDRWLVVNAVYRRRVT
;
A
#
# COMPACT_ATOMS: atom_id res chain seq x y z
N MET A 1 0.22 36.48 18.15
CA MET A 1 -0.56 35.50 17.46
C MET A 1 0.34 34.47 16.81
N THR A 2 0.06 33.28 17.03
CA THR A 2 0.79 32.21 16.39
C THR A 2 0.18 31.90 15.04
N GLU A 3 1.00 31.79 14.05
CA GLU A 3 0.53 31.27 12.78
C GLU A 3 0.04 29.84 12.99
N ARG A 4 -0.99 29.51 12.28
CA ARG A 4 -1.46 28.15 12.26
C ARG A 4 -0.41 27.30 11.57
N GLU A 5 0.11 26.34 12.29
CA GLU A 5 0.97 25.34 11.68
C GLU A 5 0.17 24.52 10.67
N PRO A 6 0.73 24.16 9.52
CA PRO A 6 0.06 23.20 8.65
C PRO A 6 -0.16 21.91 9.42
N SER A 7 -1.25 21.22 9.15
CA SER A 7 -1.46 19.93 9.78
C SER A 7 -0.30 19.01 9.37
N SER A 8 0.12 18.16 10.28
CA SER A 8 1.23 17.25 10.05
C SER A 8 1.05 16.43 8.77
N GLY A 9 -0.17 16.00 8.50
CA GLY A 9 -0.47 15.25 7.30
C GLY A 9 -0.29 16.04 6.02
N GLU A 10 -0.56 17.37 6.07
CA GLU A 10 -0.40 18.23 4.89
C GLU A 10 1.05 18.30 4.43
N GLU A 11 1.99 18.39 5.36
CA GLU A 11 3.41 18.46 5.03
C GLU A 11 3.90 17.23 4.28
N HIS A 12 3.32 16.08 4.56
CA HIS A 12 3.79 14.80 4.07
C HIS A 12 2.88 14.19 3.02
N GLU A 13 1.81 14.87 2.65
CA GLU A 13 0.77 14.29 1.78
C GLU A 13 1.35 13.77 0.47
N GLU A 14 2.20 14.55 -0.19
CA GLU A 14 2.81 14.14 -1.46
C GLU A 14 3.70 12.92 -1.28
N SER A 15 4.53 12.90 -0.24
CA SER A 15 5.44 11.77 0.01
C SER A 15 4.68 10.50 0.38
N ILE A 16 3.61 10.63 1.14
CA ILE A 16 2.74 9.50 1.49
C ILE A 16 2.09 8.95 0.21
N ARG A 17 1.56 9.82 -0.61
CA ARG A 17 0.91 9.44 -1.88
C ARG A 17 1.89 8.76 -2.81
N ASP A 18 3.12 9.30 -2.92
CA ASP A 18 4.16 8.73 -3.76
C ASP A 18 4.51 7.31 -3.33
N ALA A 19 4.61 7.07 -2.03
CA ALA A 19 4.89 5.71 -1.52
C ALA A 19 3.76 4.74 -1.85
N ALA A 20 2.51 5.17 -1.71
CA ALA A 20 1.36 4.35 -2.06
C ALA A 20 1.28 4.10 -3.57
N VAL A 21 1.59 5.10 -4.38
CA VAL A 21 1.66 4.94 -5.84
C VAL A 21 2.76 3.94 -6.21
N ASP A 22 3.94 4.07 -5.61
CA ASP A 22 5.04 3.12 -5.85
C ASP A 22 4.64 1.69 -5.52
N TYR A 23 3.92 1.52 -4.44
CA TYR A 23 3.43 0.21 -4.01
C TYR A 23 2.56 -0.46 -5.09
N MET A 24 1.56 0.24 -5.58
CA MET A 24 0.64 -0.34 -6.57
C MET A 24 1.25 -0.38 -7.98
N GLN A 25 1.92 0.69 -8.38
CA GLN A 25 2.48 0.81 -9.71
C GLN A 25 3.59 -0.22 -9.95
N SER A 26 4.44 -0.44 -8.96
CA SER A 26 5.53 -1.42 -9.08
C SER A 26 5.00 -2.83 -9.28
N TRP A 27 3.89 -3.18 -8.64
CA TRP A 27 3.25 -4.47 -8.83
C TRP A 27 2.67 -4.59 -10.26
N LEU A 28 1.97 -3.56 -10.71
CA LEU A 28 1.39 -3.56 -12.06
C LEU A 28 2.48 -3.62 -13.13
N ASP A 29 3.60 -2.92 -12.93
CA ASP A 29 4.68 -2.82 -13.90
C ASP A 29 5.66 -4.00 -13.85
N GLY A 30 5.62 -4.80 -12.79
CA GLY A 30 6.59 -5.87 -12.60
C GLY A 30 7.96 -5.33 -12.24
N ASP A 31 8.03 -4.35 -11.33
CA ASP A 31 9.25 -3.66 -10.93
C ASP A 31 9.59 -4.00 -9.46
N PRO A 32 10.37 -5.06 -9.21
CA PRO A 32 10.66 -5.49 -7.85
C PRO A 32 11.52 -4.51 -7.07
N ASP A 33 12.40 -3.76 -7.72
CA ASP A 33 13.24 -2.79 -7.02
C ASP A 33 12.42 -1.62 -6.49
N ARG A 34 11.48 -1.13 -7.30
CA ARG A 34 10.57 -0.08 -6.89
C ARG A 34 9.66 -0.55 -5.74
N MET A 35 9.19 -1.79 -5.81
CA MET A 35 8.40 -2.39 -4.73
C MET A 35 9.23 -2.44 -3.45
N ARG A 36 10.46 -2.94 -3.51
CA ARG A 36 11.34 -3.05 -2.34
C ARG A 36 11.56 -1.69 -1.67
N GLN A 37 11.67 -0.63 -2.45
CA GLN A 37 11.97 0.71 -1.94
C GLN A 37 10.83 1.31 -1.12
N CYS A 38 9.59 0.91 -1.37
CA CYS A 38 8.44 1.46 -0.65
C CYS A 38 7.97 0.61 0.53
N LEU A 39 8.58 -0.56 0.74
CA LEU A 39 8.20 -1.47 1.82
C LEU A 39 9.19 -1.42 2.98
N HIS A 40 8.66 -1.45 4.20
CA HIS A 40 9.50 -1.76 5.35
C HIS A 40 9.80 -3.28 5.34
N PRO A 41 11.02 -3.70 5.70
CA PRO A 41 11.34 -5.13 5.72
C PRO A 41 10.46 -5.97 6.63
N ASP A 42 9.94 -5.36 7.70
CA ASP A 42 9.07 -6.04 8.67
C ASP A 42 7.58 -5.82 8.37
N LEU A 43 7.24 -5.51 7.14
CA LEU A 43 5.86 -5.31 6.72
C LEU A 43 4.96 -6.46 7.19
N ALA A 44 3.79 -6.10 7.72
CA ALA A 44 2.72 -7.05 7.98
C ALA A 44 1.62 -6.83 6.94
N LYS A 45 1.47 -7.79 6.03
CA LYS A 45 0.41 -7.75 5.02
C LYS A 45 -0.45 -9.00 5.13
N ARG A 46 -1.77 -8.80 5.06
CA ARG A 46 -2.70 -9.92 5.12
C ARG A 46 -3.79 -9.77 4.08
N ARG A 47 -4.11 -10.88 3.47
CA ARG A 47 -5.23 -10.99 2.54
C ARG A 47 -6.42 -11.60 3.27
N VAL A 48 -7.58 -11.00 3.08
CA VAL A 48 -8.84 -11.57 3.56
C VAL A 48 -9.42 -12.44 2.43
N ARG A 49 -9.71 -13.70 2.73
CA ARG A 49 -10.25 -14.66 1.76
C ARG A 49 -11.45 -15.38 2.34
N ASP A 50 -12.37 -15.77 1.46
CA ASP A 50 -13.45 -16.66 1.83
C ASP A 50 -12.90 -18.09 1.88
N THR A 51 -13.34 -18.85 2.88
CA THR A 51 -13.03 -20.28 2.96
C THR A 51 -14.14 -21.09 2.30
N ALA A 52 -13.91 -22.38 2.14
CA ALA A 52 -14.89 -23.29 1.56
C ALA A 52 -16.21 -23.34 2.36
N SER A 53 -16.15 -23.08 3.67
CA SER A 53 -17.33 -23.04 4.53
C SER A 53 -18.07 -21.71 4.51
N GLY A 54 -17.52 -20.69 3.81
CA GLY A 54 -18.09 -19.36 3.76
C GLY A 54 -17.58 -18.42 4.85
N ASP A 55 -16.73 -18.89 5.76
CA ASP A 55 -16.08 -18.05 6.75
C ASP A 55 -14.93 -17.27 6.11
N LEU A 56 -14.44 -16.24 6.81
CA LEU A 56 -13.29 -15.47 6.38
C LEU A 56 -12.02 -16.03 7.03
N ALA A 57 -10.93 -15.99 6.29
CA ALA A 57 -9.60 -16.36 6.79
C ALA A 57 -8.58 -15.29 6.41
N LEU A 58 -7.51 -15.20 7.18
CA LEU A 58 -6.40 -14.30 6.91
C LEU A 58 -5.21 -15.10 6.40
N TRP A 59 -4.59 -14.60 5.33
CA TRP A 59 -3.39 -15.18 4.75
C TRP A 59 -2.28 -14.15 4.84
N GLU A 60 -1.17 -14.51 5.47
CA GLU A 60 -0.02 -13.64 5.54
C GLU A 60 0.70 -13.59 4.20
N VAL A 61 1.17 -12.37 3.86
CA VAL A 61 1.95 -12.13 2.64
C VAL A 61 3.22 -11.39 3.08
N PRO A 62 4.34 -12.08 3.25
CA PRO A 62 5.60 -11.43 3.63
C PRO A 62 6.07 -10.44 2.56
N ALA A 63 6.90 -9.47 2.97
CA ALA A 63 7.46 -8.49 2.03
C ALA A 63 8.19 -9.18 0.87
N SER A 64 8.91 -10.27 1.14
CA SER A 64 9.62 -11.02 0.10
C SER A 64 8.67 -11.57 -0.97
N ASP A 65 7.47 -12.01 -0.58
CA ASP A 65 6.48 -12.52 -1.53
C ASP A 65 5.95 -11.40 -2.44
N LEU A 66 5.80 -10.19 -1.92
CA LEU A 66 5.40 -9.04 -2.73
C LEU A 66 6.47 -8.70 -3.76
N ILE A 67 7.72 -8.71 -3.34
CA ILE A 67 8.85 -8.42 -4.21
C ILE A 67 8.96 -9.49 -5.29
N ASP A 68 8.82 -10.76 -4.91
CA ASP A 68 8.84 -11.88 -5.86
C ASP A 68 7.69 -11.81 -6.85
N ASP A 69 6.50 -11.42 -6.38
CA ASP A 69 5.34 -11.28 -7.25
C ASP A 69 5.53 -10.13 -8.24
N ALA A 70 6.12 -9.01 -7.81
CA ALA A 70 6.49 -7.94 -8.71
C ALA A 70 7.52 -8.44 -9.74
N ALA A 71 8.51 -9.21 -9.30
CA ALA A 71 9.55 -9.75 -10.17
C ALA A 71 9.01 -10.74 -11.21
N SER A 72 7.83 -11.31 -11.00
CA SER A 72 7.22 -12.26 -11.94
C SER A 72 6.77 -11.59 -13.25
N GLY A 73 6.82 -10.27 -13.32
CA GLY A 73 6.53 -9.51 -14.53
C GLY A 73 5.31 -8.63 -14.44
N PRO A 74 5.06 -7.83 -15.48
CA PRO A 74 3.92 -6.91 -15.50
C PRO A 74 2.58 -7.63 -15.46
N LYS A 75 1.60 -7.00 -14.80
CA LYS A 75 0.27 -7.58 -14.63
C LYS A 75 -0.65 -7.07 -15.75
N LEU A 76 -0.41 -7.56 -16.95
CA LEU A 76 -1.03 -7.02 -18.18
C LEU A 76 -2.54 -7.23 -18.27
N ARG A 77 -3.08 -8.18 -17.54
CA ARG A 77 -4.51 -8.49 -17.57
C ARG A 77 -5.37 -7.52 -16.76
N TYR A 78 -4.74 -6.67 -15.97
CA TYR A 78 -5.46 -5.71 -15.12
C TYR A 78 -5.38 -4.30 -15.69
N ALA A 79 -6.44 -3.51 -15.44
CA ALA A 79 -6.43 -2.10 -15.78
C ALA A 79 -5.29 -1.39 -15.05
N ARG A 80 -4.69 -0.41 -15.73
CA ARG A 80 -3.51 0.30 -15.22
C ARG A 80 -3.86 1.38 -14.19
N GLY A 81 -5.09 1.88 -14.23
CA GLY A 81 -5.50 2.96 -13.33
C GLY A 81 -5.86 2.45 -11.94
N PHE A 82 -5.58 3.27 -10.95
CA PHE A 82 -6.00 3.02 -9.57
C PHE A 82 -6.16 4.34 -8.84
N ALA A 83 -6.92 4.33 -7.74
CA ALA A 83 -7.17 5.52 -6.95
C ALA A 83 -6.49 5.39 -5.58
N VAL A 84 -5.77 6.43 -5.19
CA VAL A 84 -5.11 6.52 -3.88
C VAL A 84 -5.84 7.59 -3.08
N THR A 85 -6.30 7.24 -1.89
CA THR A 85 -6.95 8.16 -0.97
C THR A 85 -6.23 8.13 0.37
N ILE A 86 -5.68 9.26 0.78
CA ILE A 86 -5.12 9.38 2.13
C ILE A 86 -6.29 9.60 3.07
N LEU A 87 -6.53 8.63 3.95
CA LEU A 87 -7.67 8.68 4.87
C LEU A 87 -7.37 9.57 6.08
N ASP A 88 -6.15 9.49 6.58
CA ASP A 88 -5.69 10.29 7.69
C ASP A 88 -4.17 10.19 7.80
N ALA A 89 -3.54 11.22 8.34
CA ALA A 89 -2.09 11.23 8.51
C ALA A 89 -1.65 12.26 9.53
N ASP A 90 -0.54 11.96 10.19
CA ASP A 90 0.18 12.94 11.01
C ASP A 90 1.65 12.97 10.58
N ASP A 91 2.56 13.47 11.42
CA ASP A 91 3.98 13.58 11.07
C ASP A 91 4.69 12.24 10.96
N GLU A 92 4.11 11.19 11.49
CA GLU A 92 4.83 9.93 11.65
C GLU A 92 4.11 8.72 11.06
N VAL A 93 2.78 8.75 11.00
CA VAL A 93 2.00 7.61 10.52
C VAL A 93 0.85 8.07 9.63
N ALA A 94 0.43 7.19 8.73
CA ALA A 94 -0.65 7.49 7.79
C ALA A 94 -1.48 6.24 7.49
N SER A 95 -2.74 6.49 7.17
CA SER A 95 -3.68 5.47 6.72
C SER A 95 -4.14 5.83 5.31
N VAL A 96 -4.02 4.87 4.38
CA VAL A 96 -4.25 5.11 2.95
C VAL A 96 -5.08 3.98 2.37
N ARG A 97 -5.98 4.32 1.45
CA ARG A 97 -6.74 3.34 0.68
C ARG A 97 -6.27 3.36 -0.77
N ILE A 98 -6.06 2.17 -1.33
CA ILE A 98 -5.83 2.02 -2.77
C ILE A 98 -6.95 1.17 -3.33
N LEU A 99 -7.65 1.70 -4.33
CA LEU A 99 -8.67 0.98 -5.05
C LEU A 99 -8.19 0.76 -6.48
N SER A 100 -8.00 -0.49 -6.84
CA SER A 100 -7.59 -0.91 -8.19
C SER A 100 -8.63 -1.84 -8.78
N GLN A 101 -8.46 -2.25 -10.03
CA GLN A 101 -9.36 -3.23 -10.63
C GLN A 101 -9.39 -4.53 -9.81
N PRO A 102 -8.23 -5.14 -9.44
CA PRO A 102 -8.27 -6.41 -8.73
C PRO A 102 -8.49 -6.31 -7.22
N PHE A 103 -8.15 -5.17 -6.58
CA PHE A 103 -8.08 -5.13 -5.13
C PHE A 103 -8.65 -3.87 -4.50
N ASN A 104 -9.17 -4.05 -3.27
CA ASN A 104 -9.39 -2.96 -2.32
C ASN A 104 -8.38 -3.16 -1.20
N GLU A 105 -7.49 -2.19 -1.02
CA GLU A 105 -6.40 -2.28 -0.05
C GLU A 105 -6.38 -1.11 0.90
N TYR A 106 -6.10 -1.39 2.16
CA TYR A 106 -5.87 -0.39 3.19
C TYR A 106 -4.45 -0.53 3.68
N LEU A 107 -3.68 0.54 3.55
CA LEU A 107 -2.27 0.58 3.93
C LEU A 107 -2.07 1.45 5.14
N HIS A 108 -1.13 1.04 5.99
CA HIS A 108 -0.56 1.93 6.99
C HIS A 108 0.88 2.19 6.61
N LEU A 109 1.26 3.47 6.65
CA LEU A 109 2.62 3.90 6.38
C LEU A 109 3.19 4.57 7.61
N ALA A 110 4.51 4.51 7.75
CA ALA A 110 5.22 5.22 8.80
C ALA A 110 6.44 5.91 8.20
N ARG A 111 6.87 6.99 8.84
CA ARG A 111 8.00 7.78 8.39
C ARG A 111 9.26 7.36 9.13
N PHE A 112 10.29 7.01 8.36
CA PHE A 112 11.61 6.62 8.86
C PHE A 112 12.61 7.63 8.31
N GLY A 113 12.98 8.59 9.16
CA GLY A 113 13.75 9.73 8.70
C GLY A 113 12.91 10.62 7.78
N ASP A 114 13.30 10.71 6.51
CA ASP A 114 12.57 11.46 5.51
C ASP A 114 11.80 10.55 4.53
N ARG A 115 11.73 9.24 4.83
CA ARG A 115 11.09 8.27 3.94
C ARG A 115 9.82 7.71 4.56
N TRP A 116 8.76 7.66 3.75
CA TRP A 116 7.53 6.99 4.11
C TRP A 116 7.52 5.58 3.53
N LEU A 117 7.32 4.58 4.38
CA LEU A 117 7.32 3.17 3.98
C LEU A 117 6.01 2.51 4.39
N VAL A 118 5.56 1.57 3.59
CA VAL A 118 4.40 0.75 3.93
C VAL A 118 4.80 -0.24 5.01
N VAL A 119 4.13 -0.20 6.15
CA VAL A 119 4.42 -1.06 7.30
C VAL A 119 3.33 -2.08 7.56
N ASN A 120 2.13 -1.86 7.04
CA ASN A 120 0.99 -2.75 7.24
C ASN A 120 0.04 -2.64 6.06
N ALA A 121 -0.59 -3.75 5.70
CA ALA A 121 -1.62 -3.76 4.67
C ALA A 121 -2.64 -4.84 4.97
N VAL A 122 -3.90 -4.54 4.71
CA VAL A 122 -4.95 -5.54 4.66
C VAL A 122 -5.70 -5.33 3.35
N TYR A 123 -5.94 -6.41 2.62
CA TYR A 123 -6.59 -6.28 1.34
C TYR A 123 -7.51 -7.45 1.03
N ARG A 124 -8.42 -7.18 0.11
CA ARG A 124 -9.36 -8.16 -0.39
C ARG A 124 -9.45 -8.03 -1.90
N ARG A 125 -9.54 -9.17 -2.59
CA ARG A 125 -9.79 -9.18 -4.02
C ARG A 125 -11.21 -8.67 -4.27
N ARG A 126 -11.35 -7.81 -5.25
CA ARG A 126 -12.67 -7.31 -5.63
C ARG A 126 -13.40 -8.36 -6.46
N VAL A 127 -14.66 -8.50 -6.15
CA VAL A 127 -15.55 -9.34 -6.95
C VAL A 127 -16.01 -8.51 -8.13
N THR A 128 -15.83 -9.01 -9.32
CA THR A 128 -16.28 -8.34 -10.55
C THR A 128 -17.54 -9.00 -11.07
#